data_4d9fad9344c8d332797a10a277385e50
#
_entry.id   4d9fad9344c8d332797a10a277385e50
#
_cell.length_a   1.000
_cell.length_b   1.000
_cell.length_c   1.000
_cell.angle_alpha   90.00
_cell.angle_beta   90.00
_cell.angle_gamma   90.00
#
_symmetry.space_group_name_H-M   'P 1'
#
loop_
_entity.id
_entity.type
_entity.pdbx_description
1 polymer ?
#
loop_
_entity_poly.entity_id
_entity_poly.type
_entity_poly.pdbx_seq_one_letter_code
_entity_poly.pdbx_strand_id
1 'polypeptide(L)'
;MALITYRPFVRADLPRIRDLDRTERIDVLYIQHGTQLEERRGNFDSPNWLAEGTGEHSYAAYQAHLDELLASGAFALGAFDGDRLAGVGVLVQHLRRGIAQLAWLHVSNGYRASGIGKRLSDDLDRIATEGGDSEIVVSATPSQNTVRFYMARGYRPMAEPFPELFELEPEDIHLHKML
;
A
#
# COMPACT_ATOMS: atom_id res chain seq x y z
N MET A 1 8.41 -8.01 -23.23
CA MET A 1 7.88 -7.67 -21.88
C MET A 1 8.58 -8.58 -20.91
N ALA A 2 9.14 -8.03 -19.86
CA ALA A 2 9.71 -8.83 -18.79
C ALA A 2 8.62 -9.68 -18.13
N LEU A 3 8.94 -10.92 -17.78
CA LEU A 3 8.03 -11.84 -17.13
C LEU A 3 8.01 -11.52 -15.64
N ILE A 4 6.97 -10.83 -15.16
CA ILE A 4 6.81 -10.55 -13.73
C ILE A 4 6.42 -11.84 -13.00
N THR A 5 7.21 -12.22 -12.01
CA THR A 5 6.91 -13.34 -11.11
C THR A 5 6.35 -12.82 -9.78
N TYR A 6 5.35 -13.53 -9.26
CA TYR A 6 4.71 -13.19 -7.98
C TYR A 6 5.03 -14.30 -6.97
N ARG A 7 5.60 -13.94 -5.85
CA ARG A 7 5.93 -14.88 -4.77
C ARG A 7 5.89 -14.20 -3.41
N PRO A 8 5.78 -14.99 -2.31
CA PRO A 8 5.93 -14.41 -0.98
C PRO A 8 7.20 -13.56 -0.89
N PHE A 9 7.04 -12.37 -0.33
CA PHE A 9 8.16 -11.50 0.04
C PHE A 9 8.55 -11.83 1.48
N VAL A 10 9.79 -12.17 1.68
CA VAL A 10 10.31 -12.64 2.97
C VAL A 10 11.40 -11.70 3.49
N ARG A 11 11.77 -11.84 4.77
CA ARG A 11 12.79 -10.98 5.40
C ARG A 11 14.11 -10.91 4.62
N ALA A 12 14.50 -11.99 3.92
CA ALA A 12 15.68 -11.98 3.06
C ALA A 12 15.55 -11.03 1.84
N ASP A 13 14.33 -10.67 1.46
CA ASP A 13 14.06 -9.73 0.36
C ASP A 13 14.08 -8.26 0.80
N LEU A 14 14.14 -7.95 2.11
CA LEU A 14 14.13 -6.57 2.62
C LEU A 14 15.12 -5.63 1.94
N PRO A 15 16.36 -6.03 1.60
CA PRO A 15 17.28 -5.16 0.86
C PRO A 15 16.74 -4.73 -0.51
N ARG A 16 15.80 -5.49 -1.12
CA ARG A 16 15.19 -5.19 -2.42
C ARG A 16 14.22 -4.00 -2.37
N ILE A 17 13.85 -3.50 -1.20
CA ILE A 17 13.08 -2.25 -1.08
C ILE A 17 13.79 -1.09 -1.78
N ARG A 18 15.12 -1.12 -1.89
CA ARG A 18 15.90 -0.14 -2.62
C ARG A 18 15.69 -0.16 -4.15
N ASP A 19 15.09 -1.20 -4.69
CA ASP A 19 14.74 -1.30 -6.11
C ASP A 19 13.51 -0.46 -6.46
N LEU A 20 12.70 -0.11 -5.45
CA LEU A 20 11.46 0.65 -5.64
C LEU A 20 11.75 2.14 -5.84
N ASP A 21 11.09 2.70 -6.83
CA ASP A 21 11.04 4.15 -7.10
C ASP A 21 9.63 4.65 -6.78
N ARG A 22 9.51 5.49 -5.76
CA ARG A 22 8.23 6.06 -5.34
C ARG A 22 7.89 7.38 -6.03
N THR A 23 8.77 7.92 -6.86
CA THR A 23 8.51 9.20 -7.51
C THR A 23 7.14 9.21 -8.17
N GLU A 24 6.39 10.28 -7.94
CA GLU A 24 5.06 10.44 -8.49
C GLU A 24 4.77 11.92 -8.71
N ARG A 25 4.22 12.24 -9.89
CA ARG A 25 3.63 13.54 -10.14
C ARG A 25 2.20 13.56 -9.59
N ILE A 26 1.92 14.51 -8.69
CA ILE A 26 0.63 14.62 -8.01
C ILE A 26 0.10 16.05 -8.20
N ASP A 27 -0.89 16.19 -9.06
CA ASP A 27 -1.57 17.47 -9.32
C ASP A 27 -2.85 17.64 -8.46
N VAL A 28 -3.33 16.55 -7.83
CA VAL A 28 -4.55 16.54 -7.01
C VAL A 28 -4.37 15.66 -5.79
N LEU A 29 -4.65 16.22 -4.61
CA LEU A 29 -4.84 15.48 -3.36
C LEU A 29 -6.32 15.46 -2.99
N TYR A 30 -6.71 14.50 -2.18
CA TYR A 30 -8.00 14.44 -1.51
C TYR A 30 -7.88 14.76 -0.03
N ILE A 31 -8.94 15.39 0.52
CA ILE A 31 -9.14 15.54 1.96
C ILE A 31 -10.43 14.79 2.29
N GLN A 32 -10.38 13.94 3.32
CA GLN A 32 -11.52 13.13 3.73
C GLN A 32 -12.38 13.85 4.77
N HIS A 33 -13.67 13.92 4.52
CA HIS A 33 -14.71 14.41 5.42
C HIS A 33 -15.79 13.32 5.58
N GLY A 34 -15.56 12.38 6.49
CA GLY A 34 -16.39 11.19 6.60
C GLY A 34 -16.35 10.39 5.28
N THR A 35 -17.50 10.18 4.64
CA THR A 35 -17.58 9.47 3.35
C THR A 35 -17.35 10.34 2.13
N GLN A 36 -17.14 11.63 2.29
CA GLN A 36 -16.91 12.57 1.19
C GLN A 36 -15.44 12.89 1.03
N LEU A 37 -15.02 13.09 -0.22
CA LEU A 37 -13.67 13.46 -0.58
C LEU A 37 -13.68 14.83 -1.26
N GLU A 38 -12.93 15.78 -0.71
CA GLU A 38 -12.70 17.09 -1.27
C GLU A 38 -11.41 17.10 -2.09
N GLU A 39 -11.45 17.56 -3.34
CA GLU A 39 -10.25 17.71 -4.17
C GLU A 39 -9.51 19.00 -3.84
N ARG A 40 -8.20 18.90 -3.63
CA ARG A 40 -7.27 20.02 -3.57
C ARG A 40 -6.30 19.94 -4.74
N ARG A 41 -6.28 20.97 -5.59
CA ARG A 41 -5.38 21.06 -6.74
C ARG A 41 -4.11 21.84 -6.38
N GLY A 42 -2.97 21.37 -6.89
CA GLY A 42 -1.68 21.99 -6.65
C GLY A 42 -0.54 21.16 -7.25
N ASN A 43 0.68 21.46 -6.82
CA ASN A 43 1.83 20.60 -7.09
C ASN A 43 2.22 19.93 -5.77
N PHE A 44 2.00 18.62 -5.69
CA PHE A 44 2.25 17.77 -4.52
C PHE A 44 3.17 16.60 -4.87
N ASP A 45 4.03 16.79 -5.88
CA ASP A 45 4.91 15.74 -6.38
C ASP A 45 5.68 15.04 -5.26
N SER A 46 5.66 13.72 -5.30
CA SER A 46 6.38 12.90 -4.33
C SER A 46 7.78 12.58 -4.86
N PRO A 47 8.85 12.99 -4.15
CA PRO A 47 10.21 12.57 -4.47
C PRO A 47 10.43 11.10 -4.12
N ASN A 48 11.52 10.53 -4.61
CA ASN A 48 11.93 9.20 -4.17
C ASN A 48 12.36 9.21 -2.69
N TRP A 49 12.40 8.03 -2.09
CA TRP A 49 12.95 7.88 -0.73
C TRP A 49 14.42 8.28 -0.68
N LEU A 50 14.83 8.81 0.46
CA LEU A 50 16.22 9.16 0.70
C LEU A 50 17.08 7.88 0.70
N ALA A 51 18.14 7.90 -0.10
CA ALA A 51 19.06 6.78 -0.23
C ALA A 51 19.88 6.53 1.05
N GLU A 52 20.13 7.61 1.81
CA GLU A 52 20.96 7.62 3.02
C GLU A 52 20.17 8.16 4.21
N GLY A 53 20.65 7.82 5.41
CA GLY A 53 20.03 8.23 6.67
C GLY A 53 18.91 7.31 7.12
N THR A 54 18.33 7.63 8.28
CA THR A 54 17.26 6.85 8.94
C THR A 54 16.00 7.70 9.16
N GLY A 55 15.90 8.85 8.51
CA GLY A 55 14.71 9.71 8.58
C GLY A 55 13.48 9.04 7.98
N GLU A 56 12.31 9.52 8.35
CA GLU A 56 11.00 8.97 8.02
C GLU A 56 10.80 8.64 6.53
N HIS A 57 11.39 9.42 5.64
CA HIS A 57 11.30 9.21 4.19
C HIS A 57 12.53 8.53 3.58
N SER A 58 13.28 7.75 4.36
CA SER A 58 14.45 6.99 3.88
C SER A 58 14.09 5.54 3.56
N TYR A 59 14.86 4.93 2.65
CA TYR A 59 14.75 3.48 2.42
C TYR A 59 14.96 2.66 3.69
N ALA A 60 15.84 3.12 4.59
CA ALA A 60 16.10 2.43 5.86
C ALA A 60 14.85 2.41 6.77
N ALA A 61 14.13 3.52 6.85
CA ALA A 61 12.89 3.59 7.64
C ALA A 61 11.80 2.67 7.07
N TYR A 62 11.61 2.69 5.75
CA TYR A 62 10.63 1.79 5.10
C TYR A 62 11.00 0.32 5.21
N GLN A 63 12.29 0.00 5.11
CA GLN A 63 12.77 -1.37 5.31
C GLN A 63 12.54 -1.83 6.76
N ALA A 64 12.80 -0.97 7.75
CA ALA A 64 12.56 -1.28 9.16
C ALA A 64 11.06 -1.48 9.44
N HIS A 65 10.21 -0.59 8.92
CA HIS A 65 8.76 -0.73 9.07
C HIS A 65 8.24 -2.06 8.48
N LEU A 66 8.72 -2.43 7.28
CA LEU A 66 8.32 -3.69 6.67
C LEU A 66 8.85 -4.90 7.46
N ASP A 67 10.06 -4.82 8.02
CA ASP A 67 10.59 -5.87 8.89
C ASP A 67 9.74 -6.06 10.15
N GLU A 68 9.26 -4.98 10.76
CA GLU A 68 8.33 -5.00 11.90
C GLU A 68 7.00 -5.66 11.55
N LEU A 69 6.41 -5.32 10.40
CA LEU A 69 5.18 -5.94 9.91
C LEU A 69 5.36 -7.46 9.71
N LEU A 70 6.45 -7.87 9.05
CA LEU A 70 6.76 -9.29 8.87
C LEU A 70 7.02 -10.01 10.19
N ALA A 71 7.69 -9.37 11.15
CA ALA A 71 7.93 -9.90 12.47
C ALA A 71 6.65 -10.08 13.28
N SER A 72 5.65 -9.22 13.07
CA SER A 72 4.33 -9.33 13.69
C SER A 72 3.40 -10.37 13.06
N GLY A 73 3.85 -11.04 11.99
CA GLY A 73 3.10 -12.09 11.31
C GLY A 73 2.32 -11.62 10.08
N ALA A 74 2.53 -10.40 9.60
CA ALA A 74 1.93 -9.94 8.36
C ALA A 74 2.42 -10.78 7.17
N PHE A 75 1.53 -11.02 6.21
CA PHE A 75 1.87 -11.68 4.95
C PHE A 75 2.26 -10.65 3.91
N ALA A 76 3.37 -10.85 3.23
CA ALA A 76 3.78 -9.99 2.13
C ALA A 76 3.93 -10.76 0.82
N LEU A 77 3.49 -10.13 -0.28
CA LEU A 77 3.59 -10.64 -1.65
C LEU A 77 4.41 -9.67 -2.49
N GLY A 78 5.47 -10.18 -3.12
CA GLY A 78 6.32 -9.40 -4.02
C GLY A 78 6.07 -9.72 -5.49
N ALA A 79 6.17 -8.70 -6.33
CA ALA A 79 6.22 -8.79 -7.79
C ALA A 79 7.66 -8.51 -8.25
N PHE A 80 8.28 -9.45 -8.94
CA PHE A 80 9.69 -9.39 -9.32
C PHE A 80 9.86 -9.43 -10.83
N ASP A 81 10.74 -8.58 -11.34
CA ASP A 81 11.29 -8.61 -12.69
C ASP A 81 12.71 -9.19 -12.61
N GLY A 82 12.84 -10.50 -12.83
CA GLY A 82 14.04 -11.24 -12.48
C GLY A 82 14.32 -11.12 -10.97
N ASP A 83 15.47 -10.56 -10.62
CA ASP A 83 15.86 -10.33 -9.22
C ASP A 83 15.40 -8.96 -8.66
N ARG A 84 14.88 -8.08 -9.51
CA ARG A 84 14.47 -6.73 -9.13
C ARG A 84 13.05 -6.70 -8.59
N LEU A 85 12.85 -6.06 -7.45
CA LEU A 85 11.51 -5.83 -6.91
C LEU A 85 10.79 -4.73 -7.69
N ALA A 86 9.70 -5.08 -8.36
CA ALA A 86 8.85 -4.18 -9.12
C ALA A 86 7.64 -3.65 -8.32
N GLY A 87 7.22 -4.41 -7.30
CA GLY A 87 6.13 -4.03 -6.41
C GLY A 87 5.99 -4.99 -5.24
N VAL A 88 5.35 -4.53 -4.18
CA VAL A 88 5.10 -5.33 -2.97
C VAL A 88 3.77 -4.91 -2.34
N GLY A 89 3.04 -5.87 -1.80
CA GLY A 89 1.86 -5.65 -0.99
C GLY A 89 1.97 -6.41 0.33
N VAL A 90 1.45 -5.82 1.41
CA VAL A 90 1.51 -6.38 2.77
C VAL A 90 0.12 -6.42 3.36
N LEU A 91 -0.26 -7.59 3.85
CA LEU A 91 -1.56 -7.88 4.45
C LEU A 91 -1.36 -8.21 5.94
N VAL A 92 -2.06 -7.49 6.80
CA VAL A 92 -2.27 -7.85 8.20
C VAL A 92 -3.65 -8.50 8.28
N GLN A 93 -3.69 -9.82 8.49
CA GLN A 93 -4.95 -10.54 8.70
C GLN A 93 -5.43 -10.29 10.13
N HIS A 94 -6.77 -10.28 10.30
CA HIS A 94 -7.39 -10.14 11.61
C HIS A 94 -6.92 -8.91 12.40
N LEU A 95 -6.71 -7.76 11.72
CA LEU A 95 -6.47 -6.48 12.40
C LEU A 95 -7.54 -6.27 13.48
N ARG A 96 -8.77 -6.60 13.15
CA ARG A 96 -9.91 -6.79 14.04
C ARG A 96 -10.65 -8.07 13.62
N ARG A 97 -11.58 -8.55 14.46
CA ARG A 97 -12.35 -9.76 14.13
C ARG A 97 -13.04 -9.64 12.76
N GLY A 98 -12.61 -10.47 11.79
CA GLY A 98 -13.14 -10.52 10.43
C GLY A 98 -12.72 -9.37 9.53
N ILE A 99 -11.74 -8.56 9.94
CA ILE A 99 -11.25 -7.40 9.19
C ILE A 99 -9.73 -7.50 9.01
N ALA A 100 -9.28 -7.54 7.76
CA ALA A 100 -7.88 -7.42 7.39
C ALA A 100 -7.48 -5.97 7.12
N GLN A 101 -6.19 -5.69 7.13
CA GLN A 101 -5.62 -4.43 6.67
C GLN A 101 -4.67 -4.69 5.50
N LEU A 102 -4.87 -4.00 4.39
CA LEU A 102 -3.84 -3.82 3.38
C LEU A 102 -2.88 -2.73 3.90
N ALA A 103 -1.87 -3.19 4.67
CA ALA A 103 -0.99 -2.29 5.39
C ALA A 103 -0.01 -1.55 4.48
N TRP A 104 0.32 -2.14 3.34
CA TRP A 104 1.17 -1.51 2.34
C TRP A 104 0.91 -2.07 0.95
N LEU A 105 0.88 -1.21 -0.06
CA LEU A 105 0.87 -1.59 -1.47
C LEU A 105 1.67 -0.56 -2.27
N HIS A 106 2.79 -1.00 -2.81
CA HIS A 106 3.65 -0.14 -3.60
C HIS A 106 4.04 -0.80 -4.92
N VAL A 107 3.97 -0.04 -6.00
CA VAL A 107 4.50 -0.41 -7.32
C VAL A 107 5.47 0.66 -7.75
N SER A 108 6.70 0.25 -8.08
CA SER A 108 7.77 1.12 -8.54
C SER A 108 7.31 1.92 -9.77
N ASN A 109 7.67 3.21 -9.84
CA ASN A 109 7.21 4.16 -10.87
C ASN A 109 7.33 3.57 -12.29
N GLY A 110 8.47 2.98 -12.64
CA GLY A 110 8.69 2.37 -13.95
C GLY A 110 7.80 1.17 -14.30
N TYR A 111 7.06 0.63 -13.33
CA TYR A 111 6.18 -0.54 -13.48
C TYR A 111 4.70 -0.21 -13.26
N ARG A 112 4.35 1.06 -13.00
CA ARG A 112 2.95 1.48 -12.84
C ARG A 112 2.17 1.31 -14.15
N ALA A 113 0.84 1.21 -14.03
CA ALA A 113 -0.09 0.97 -15.15
C ALA A 113 0.14 -0.35 -15.92
N SER A 114 0.98 -1.26 -15.42
CA SER A 114 1.23 -2.59 -16.00
C SER A 114 0.36 -3.72 -15.44
N GLY A 115 -0.55 -3.40 -14.51
CA GLY A 115 -1.41 -4.39 -13.85
C GLY A 115 -0.83 -5.01 -12.58
N ILE A 116 0.42 -4.73 -12.21
CA ILE A 116 1.07 -5.30 -11.02
C ILE A 116 0.29 -4.98 -9.75
N GLY A 117 -0.06 -3.72 -9.51
CA GLY A 117 -0.82 -3.32 -8.32
C GLY A 117 -2.18 -4.01 -8.24
N LYS A 118 -2.86 -4.15 -9.39
CA LYS A 118 -4.12 -4.90 -9.47
C LYS A 118 -3.92 -6.34 -9.03
N ARG A 119 -2.93 -7.02 -9.58
CA ARG A 119 -2.67 -8.43 -9.28
C ARG A 119 -2.29 -8.64 -7.82
N LEU A 120 -1.39 -7.80 -7.26
CA LEU A 120 -1.01 -7.87 -5.85
C LEU A 120 -2.24 -7.71 -4.94
N SER A 121 -3.08 -6.69 -5.20
CA SER A 121 -4.28 -6.45 -4.41
C SER A 121 -5.30 -7.60 -4.54
N ASP A 122 -5.53 -8.15 -5.74
CA ASP A 122 -6.45 -9.28 -5.94
C ASP A 122 -5.99 -10.54 -5.18
N ASP A 123 -4.69 -10.84 -5.22
CA ASP A 123 -4.14 -11.98 -4.52
C ASP A 123 -4.21 -11.79 -3.00
N LEU A 124 -3.97 -10.57 -2.48
CA LEU A 124 -4.07 -10.27 -1.04
C LEU A 124 -5.53 -10.29 -0.56
N ASP A 125 -6.48 -9.79 -1.35
CA ASP A 125 -7.93 -9.91 -1.07
C ASP A 125 -8.34 -11.38 -0.93
N ARG A 126 -7.88 -12.24 -1.85
CA ARG A 126 -8.14 -13.69 -1.80
C ARG A 126 -7.53 -14.32 -0.55
N ILE A 127 -6.30 -13.97 -0.18
CA ILE A 127 -5.64 -14.48 1.02
C ILE A 127 -6.38 -14.05 2.28
N ALA A 128 -6.85 -12.80 2.36
CA ALA A 128 -7.66 -12.31 3.48
C ALA A 128 -8.96 -13.11 3.61
N THR A 129 -9.67 -13.33 2.48
CA THR A 129 -10.91 -14.15 2.44
C THR A 129 -10.65 -15.58 2.87
N GLU A 130 -9.61 -16.24 2.34
CA GLU A 130 -9.22 -17.60 2.71
C GLU A 130 -8.84 -17.72 4.19
N GLY A 131 -8.30 -16.64 4.77
CA GLY A 131 -8.00 -16.53 6.20
C GLY A 131 -9.22 -16.28 7.09
N GLY A 132 -10.40 -16.03 6.49
CA GLY A 132 -11.66 -15.82 7.21
C GLY A 132 -12.00 -14.35 7.49
N ASP A 133 -11.27 -13.39 6.91
CA ASP A 133 -11.67 -11.99 6.92
C ASP A 133 -12.75 -11.75 5.85
N SER A 134 -13.71 -10.90 6.15
CA SER A 134 -14.83 -10.54 5.28
C SER A 134 -14.81 -9.07 4.84
N GLU A 135 -13.88 -8.31 5.40
CA GLU A 135 -13.66 -6.90 5.11
C GLU A 135 -12.16 -6.61 5.08
N ILE A 136 -11.75 -5.67 4.25
CA ILE A 136 -10.38 -5.18 4.19
C ILE A 136 -10.37 -3.65 4.24
N VAL A 137 -9.48 -3.10 5.06
CA VAL A 137 -9.27 -1.65 5.20
C VAL A 137 -7.89 -1.24 4.68
N VAL A 138 -7.75 0.01 4.31
CA VAL A 138 -6.49 0.62 3.89
C VAL A 138 -6.45 2.09 4.28
N SER A 139 -5.30 2.56 4.79
CA SER A 139 -4.93 3.97 4.83
C SER A 139 -4.20 4.28 3.53
N ALA A 140 -4.78 5.11 2.69
CA ALA A 140 -4.30 5.36 1.34
C ALA A 140 -3.71 6.76 1.25
N THR A 141 -2.46 6.87 0.80
CA THR A 141 -1.87 8.17 0.44
C THR A 141 -2.91 9.01 -0.33
N PRO A 142 -3.15 10.27 0.04
CA PRO A 142 -4.27 11.06 -0.47
C PRO A 142 -4.14 11.48 -1.94
N SER A 143 -3.17 10.96 -2.69
CA SER A 143 -3.01 11.25 -4.11
C SER A 143 -4.17 10.74 -4.95
N GLN A 144 -4.54 11.50 -5.98
CA GLN A 144 -5.62 11.11 -6.88
C GLN A 144 -5.42 9.72 -7.50
N ASN A 145 -4.18 9.39 -7.86
CA ASN A 145 -3.87 8.10 -8.48
C ASN A 145 -4.13 6.94 -7.51
N THR A 146 -3.67 7.08 -6.25
CA THR A 146 -3.83 6.05 -5.22
C THR A 146 -5.31 5.88 -4.83
N VAL A 147 -6.01 6.97 -4.56
CA VAL A 147 -7.42 6.91 -4.16
C VAL A 147 -8.28 6.34 -5.29
N ARG A 148 -8.09 6.79 -6.53
CA ARG A 148 -8.82 6.25 -7.69
C ARG A 148 -8.53 4.77 -7.95
N PHE A 149 -7.29 4.34 -7.73
CA PHE A 149 -6.92 2.93 -7.82
C PHE A 149 -7.77 2.09 -6.86
N TYR A 150 -7.86 2.47 -5.60
CA TYR A 150 -8.65 1.73 -4.61
C TYR A 150 -10.16 1.81 -4.88
N MET A 151 -10.67 3.00 -5.19
CA MET A 151 -12.11 3.16 -5.50
C MET A 151 -12.55 2.34 -6.72
N ALA A 152 -11.72 2.25 -7.77
CA ALA A 152 -11.96 1.40 -8.93
C ALA A 152 -11.97 -0.10 -8.58
N ARG A 153 -11.45 -0.48 -7.42
CA ARG A 153 -11.42 -1.85 -6.89
C ARG A 153 -12.51 -2.14 -5.85
N GLY A 154 -13.47 -1.24 -5.73
CA GLY A 154 -14.61 -1.41 -4.84
C GLY A 154 -14.46 -0.83 -3.45
N TYR A 155 -13.30 -0.24 -3.12
CA TYR A 155 -13.14 0.45 -1.85
C TYR A 155 -14.01 1.71 -1.77
N ARG A 156 -14.41 2.07 -0.57
CA ARG A 156 -15.22 3.26 -0.27
C ARG A 156 -14.63 3.98 0.96
N PRO A 157 -14.74 5.31 1.04
CA PRO A 157 -14.32 6.05 2.23
C PRO A 157 -15.10 5.61 3.46
N MET A 158 -14.37 5.38 4.56
CA MET A 158 -14.96 5.09 5.86
C MET A 158 -15.58 6.36 6.45
N ALA A 159 -16.78 6.25 7.01
CA ALA A 159 -17.40 7.38 7.72
C ALA A 159 -16.61 7.76 8.97
N GLU A 160 -16.12 6.75 9.69
CA GLU A 160 -15.28 6.86 10.87
C GLU A 160 -14.11 5.88 10.74
N PRO A 161 -12.89 6.37 10.50
CA PRO A 161 -11.68 5.54 10.49
C PRO A 161 -11.45 4.85 11.84
N PHE A 162 -10.77 3.71 11.82
CA PHE A 162 -10.34 3.11 13.07
C PHE A 162 -9.33 4.02 13.77
N PRO A 163 -9.50 4.32 15.09
CA PRO A 163 -8.63 5.25 15.81
C PRO A 163 -7.15 4.92 15.66
N GLU A 164 -6.78 3.65 15.76
CA GLU A 164 -5.39 3.20 15.63
C GLU A 164 -4.77 3.47 14.27
N LEU A 165 -5.56 3.44 13.19
CA LEU A 165 -5.10 3.77 11.83
C LEU A 165 -5.06 5.28 11.61
N PHE A 166 -6.06 5.99 12.15
CA PHE A 166 -6.12 7.44 12.04
C PHE A 166 -5.00 8.14 12.82
N GLU A 167 -4.63 7.64 13.99
CA GLU A 167 -3.53 8.18 14.79
C GLU A 167 -2.17 8.03 14.08
N LEU A 168 -1.99 6.94 13.33
CA LEU A 168 -0.76 6.71 12.56
C LEU A 168 -0.67 7.59 11.31
N GLU A 169 -1.77 7.72 10.58
CA GLU A 169 -1.81 8.35 9.26
C GLU A 169 -3.05 9.28 9.14
N PRO A 170 -3.08 10.40 9.89
CA PRO A 170 -4.28 11.25 9.99
C PRO A 170 -4.61 12.01 8.70
N GLU A 171 -3.66 12.15 7.79
CA GLU A 171 -3.85 12.82 6.49
C GLU A 171 -4.22 11.84 5.36
N ASP A 172 -4.13 10.54 5.60
CA ASP A 172 -4.45 9.52 4.62
C ASP A 172 -5.97 9.37 4.42
N ILE A 173 -6.34 8.81 3.29
CA ILE A 173 -7.73 8.46 3.00
C ILE A 173 -7.99 7.05 3.48
N HIS A 174 -8.84 6.95 4.50
CA HIS A 174 -9.20 5.67 5.10
C HIS A 174 -10.36 5.04 4.33
N LEU A 175 -10.08 3.91 3.69
CA LEU A 175 -11.01 3.22 2.82
C LEU A 175 -11.25 1.79 3.32
N HIS A 176 -12.42 1.25 2.98
CA HIS A 176 -12.75 -0.14 3.24
C HIS A 176 -13.46 -0.79 2.05
N LYS A 177 -13.43 -2.12 2.03
CA LYS A 177 -14.12 -2.95 1.03
C LYS A 177 -14.56 -4.26 1.67
N MET A 178 -15.79 -4.70 1.37
CA MET A 178 -16.23 -6.09 1.64
C MET A 178 -15.55 -7.04 0.66
N LEU A 179 -15.05 -8.16 1.16
CA LEU A 179 -14.35 -9.21 0.42
C LEU A 179 -15.30 -10.26 -0.15
#